data_50401f3a29db956f59cb2e92cd3c8e24
#
_entry.id   50401f3a29db956f59cb2e92cd3c8e24
#
_cell.length_a   1.000
_cell.length_b   1.000
_cell.length_c   1.000
_cell.angle_alpha   90.00
_cell.angle_beta   90.00
_cell.angle_gamma   90.00
#
_symmetry.space_group_name_H-M   'P 1'
#
loop_
_entity.id
_entity.type
_entity.pdbx_description
1 polymer ?
#
loop_
_entity_poly.entity_id
_entity_poly.type
_entity_poly.pdbx_seq_one_letter_code
_entity_poly.pdbx_strand_id
1 'polypeptide(L)'
;MRSFKNHASDGNVSNCFFPNINSPNTSENSRSTLSKPQLISSVQNPRIKFACSLRNAKDRRKSGAFLIDGLALVQIAIACDVQIDQLFVDDESTLSKLPRQIWEHTKVPGTFLCEQFPMEKLQYGGQSHSMIAVAKSWSLDLDSLATKRGPKSSNPLYLVLDRMEKPGNLGAALRTADASGVDAVLLSDPICDAFNPNVIRSSLGAIFTVPVAFGTSQAIEAWLQQQRCSVFAARVEGAIPYSSASFDGPTAIVIGNEADGLQDRWSQSRFQGVSIPMMGKIDSLNASVSTAVLLFEAVRQRNLRPH
;
A
#
# COMPACT_ATOMS: atom_id res chain seq x y z
N MET A 1 3.03 -1.95 34.64
CA MET A 1 1.97 -2.01 33.63
C MET A 1 0.76 -1.23 34.15
N ARG A 2 0.56 0.00 33.73
CA ARG A 2 -0.61 0.81 34.09
C ARG A 2 -1.46 1.07 32.86
N SER A 3 -2.72 0.70 32.95
CA SER A 3 -3.79 0.87 31.99
C SER A 3 -4.02 2.36 31.71
N PHE A 4 -3.92 2.77 30.43
CA PHE A 4 -4.38 4.08 29.98
C PHE A 4 -5.87 3.97 29.65
N LYS A 5 -6.70 4.66 30.42
CA LYS A 5 -8.11 4.87 30.09
C LYS A 5 -8.21 5.99 29.06
N ASN A 6 -8.87 5.69 27.95
CA ASN A 6 -9.24 6.63 26.90
C ASN A 6 -10.27 7.66 27.43
N HIS A 7 -9.97 8.94 27.24
CA HIS A 7 -10.97 9.98 27.11
C HIS A 7 -11.07 10.32 25.62
N ALA A 8 -12.13 9.85 24.98
CA ALA A 8 -12.50 10.22 23.63
C ALA A 8 -13.36 11.49 23.71
N SER A 9 -12.91 12.58 23.11
CA SER A 9 -13.75 13.69 22.70
C SER A 9 -14.11 13.48 21.23
N ASP A 10 -15.42 13.57 20.93
CA ASP A 10 -16.03 13.33 19.63
C ASP A 10 -15.49 14.27 18.55
N GLY A 11 -14.57 13.79 17.73
CA GLY A 11 -14.17 14.38 16.48
C GLY A 11 -14.41 13.34 15.37
N ASN A 12 -15.27 13.69 14.44
CA ASN A 12 -15.75 12.88 13.33
C ASN A 12 -14.60 12.36 12.46
N VAL A 13 -14.01 11.22 12.85
CA VAL A 13 -13.06 10.47 12.05
C VAL A 13 -13.89 9.62 11.10
N SER A 14 -13.95 10.01 9.83
CA SER A 14 -14.58 9.22 8.78
C SER A 14 -13.89 7.87 8.67
N ASN A 15 -14.51 6.89 9.29
CA ASN A 15 -14.14 5.49 9.36
C ASN A 15 -14.14 4.85 7.97
N CYS A 16 -12.96 4.59 7.42
CA CYS A 16 -12.75 3.42 6.59
C CYS A 16 -12.53 2.20 7.51
N PHE A 17 -13.42 2.01 8.48
CA PHE A 17 -13.48 0.81 9.28
C PHE A 17 -14.45 -0.17 8.65
N PHE A 18 -14.14 -1.45 8.74
CA PHE A 18 -15.00 -2.56 8.39
C PHE A 18 -16.45 -2.25 8.77
N PRO A 19 -17.41 -2.40 7.85
CA PRO A 19 -18.80 -2.24 8.21
C PRO A 19 -19.14 -3.22 9.32
N ASN A 20 -19.82 -2.71 10.35
CA ASN A 20 -20.20 -3.43 11.56
C ASN A 20 -21.07 -4.64 11.17
N ILE A 21 -20.53 -5.87 11.32
CA ILE A 21 -21.08 -7.13 10.78
C ILE A 21 -22.14 -7.74 11.73
N ASN A 22 -22.79 -6.93 12.56
CA ASN A 22 -23.83 -7.43 13.46
C ASN A 22 -25.18 -6.73 13.23
N SER A 23 -25.89 -7.15 12.20
CA SER A 23 -27.35 -7.06 12.16
C SER A 23 -27.90 -8.31 11.46
N PRO A 24 -28.77 -9.10 12.10
CA PRO A 24 -29.40 -10.22 11.47
C PRO A 24 -30.52 -9.72 10.56
N ASN A 25 -30.34 -9.80 9.25
CA ASN A 25 -31.45 -9.62 8.31
C ASN A 25 -31.81 -10.98 7.75
N THR A 26 -32.94 -11.48 8.25
CA THR A 26 -33.68 -12.65 7.75
C THR A 26 -34.32 -12.31 6.41
N SER A 27 -33.82 -12.87 5.34
CA SER A 27 -34.58 -13.21 4.14
C SER A 27 -33.92 -14.41 3.45
N GLU A 28 -34.45 -15.58 3.73
CA GLU A 28 -34.19 -16.81 2.99
C GLU A 28 -34.74 -16.68 1.57
N ASN A 29 -34.01 -17.20 0.63
CA ASN A 29 -34.28 -17.67 -0.71
C ASN A 29 -33.67 -16.92 -1.87
N SER A 30 -32.41 -17.31 -2.13
CA SER A 30 -31.93 -17.64 -3.49
C SER A 30 -30.56 -18.34 -3.36
N ARG A 31 -30.60 -19.67 -3.31
CA ARG A 31 -29.43 -20.52 -3.48
C ARG A 31 -28.92 -20.33 -4.91
N SER A 32 -28.06 -19.35 -5.14
CA SER A 32 -27.18 -19.41 -6.30
C SER A 32 -26.24 -20.59 -6.05
N THR A 33 -26.31 -21.59 -6.91
CA THR A 33 -25.45 -22.77 -6.93
C THR A 33 -24.02 -22.29 -7.17
N LEU A 34 -23.27 -22.02 -6.09
CA LEU A 34 -21.83 -21.83 -6.15
C LEU A 34 -21.23 -23.13 -6.69
N SER A 35 -20.63 -23.09 -7.87
CA SER A 35 -19.93 -24.24 -8.41
C SER A 35 -18.83 -24.64 -7.43
N LYS A 36 -18.75 -25.94 -7.10
CA LYS A 36 -17.69 -26.45 -6.23
C LYS A 36 -16.32 -26.03 -6.77
N PRO A 37 -15.37 -25.65 -5.89
CA PRO A 37 -14.00 -25.34 -6.31
C PRO A 37 -13.42 -26.51 -7.11
N GLN A 38 -12.74 -26.18 -8.21
CA GLN A 38 -12.05 -27.20 -9.01
C GLN A 38 -10.77 -27.63 -8.27
N LEU A 39 -10.59 -28.96 -8.12
CA LEU A 39 -9.37 -29.51 -7.49
C LEU A 39 -8.15 -29.40 -8.42
N ILE A 40 -7.04 -28.96 -7.86
CA ILE A 40 -5.71 -28.96 -8.50
C ILE A 40 -4.76 -29.81 -7.68
N SER A 41 -4.35 -30.95 -8.26
CA SER A 41 -3.41 -31.91 -7.65
C SER A 41 -1.97 -31.83 -8.22
N SER A 42 -1.79 -31.15 -9.36
CA SER A 42 -0.49 -31.13 -10.04
C SER A 42 0.14 -29.72 -10.03
N VAL A 43 1.42 -29.65 -9.67
CA VAL A 43 2.25 -28.44 -9.81
C VAL A 43 2.49 -28.04 -11.27
N GLN A 44 2.22 -28.96 -12.22
CA GLN A 44 2.32 -28.70 -13.66
C GLN A 44 1.06 -28.05 -14.23
N ASN A 45 0.00 -27.89 -13.43
CA ASN A 45 -1.21 -27.21 -13.86
C ASN A 45 -0.89 -25.81 -14.42
N PRO A 46 -1.42 -25.44 -15.59
CA PRO A 46 -1.14 -24.14 -16.22
C PRO A 46 -1.45 -22.94 -15.31
N ARG A 47 -2.47 -23.04 -14.44
CA ARG A 47 -2.83 -21.98 -13.51
C ARG A 47 -1.77 -21.79 -12.42
N ILE A 48 -1.23 -22.89 -11.88
CA ILE A 48 -0.11 -22.86 -10.92
C ILE A 48 1.12 -22.23 -11.56
N LYS A 49 1.46 -22.66 -12.78
CA LYS A 49 2.61 -22.08 -13.53
C LYS A 49 2.43 -20.58 -13.77
N PHE A 50 1.24 -20.17 -14.20
CA PHE A 50 0.91 -18.77 -14.40
C PHE A 50 1.06 -17.97 -13.11
N ALA A 51 0.41 -18.41 -12.03
CA ALA A 51 0.51 -17.73 -10.74
C ALA A 51 1.96 -17.62 -10.26
N CYS A 52 2.76 -18.71 -10.35
CA CYS A 52 4.17 -18.67 -10.01
C CYS A 52 4.99 -17.71 -10.89
N SER A 53 4.64 -17.55 -12.18
CA SER A 53 5.36 -16.64 -13.08
C SER A 53 5.20 -15.17 -12.64
N LEU A 54 4.10 -14.82 -11.98
CA LEU A 54 3.83 -13.47 -11.48
C LEU A 54 4.80 -13.00 -10.38
N ARG A 55 5.71 -13.86 -9.91
CA ARG A 55 6.85 -13.44 -9.09
C ARG A 55 7.83 -12.56 -9.87
N ASN A 56 7.86 -12.70 -11.20
CA ASN A 56 8.71 -11.91 -12.09
C ASN A 56 8.00 -10.63 -12.52
N ALA A 57 8.70 -9.50 -12.45
CA ALA A 57 8.16 -8.20 -12.87
C ALA A 57 7.77 -8.17 -14.37
N LYS A 58 8.54 -8.87 -15.23
CA LYS A 58 8.24 -8.99 -16.67
C LYS A 58 6.87 -9.64 -16.92
N ASP A 59 6.59 -10.74 -16.20
CA ASP A 59 5.35 -11.48 -16.37
C ASP A 59 4.15 -10.71 -15.81
N ARG A 60 4.32 -10.01 -14.68
CA ARG A 60 3.29 -9.09 -14.14
C ARG A 60 2.94 -8.01 -15.15
N ARG A 61 3.95 -7.30 -15.69
CA ARG A 61 3.73 -6.25 -16.69
C ARG A 61 3.05 -6.76 -17.95
N LYS A 62 3.44 -7.95 -18.41
CA LYS A 62 2.86 -8.57 -19.63
C LYS A 62 1.41 -8.99 -19.43
N SER A 63 1.09 -9.55 -18.26
CA SER A 63 -0.25 -10.09 -17.98
C SER A 63 -1.20 -9.08 -17.38
N GLY A 64 -0.71 -7.95 -16.84
CA GLY A 64 -1.50 -7.03 -16.05
C GLY A 64 -2.06 -7.67 -14.77
N ALA A 65 -1.34 -8.66 -14.20
CA ALA A 65 -1.78 -9.40 -13.02
C ALA A 65 -0.66 -9.50 -11.99
N PHE A 66 -1.04 -9.72 -10.73
CA PHE A 66 -0.11 -9.88 -9.62
C PHE A 66 -0.63 -10.86 -8.57
N LEU A 67 0.26 -11.29 -7.65
CA LEU A 67 -0.07 -12.23 -6.58
C LEU A 67 -0.34 -11.50 -5.27
N ILE A 68 -1.36 -11.97 -4.56
CA ILE A 68 -1.63 -11.64 -3.15
C ILE A 68 -1.52 -12.93 -2.36
N ASP A 69 -0.59 -12.96 -1.41
CA ASP A 69 -0.25 -14.16 -0.63
C ASP A 69 -0.68 -13.99 0.83
N GLY A 70 -1.71 -14.70 1.25
CA GLY A 70 -2.25 -14.73 2.59
C GLY A 70 -3.67 -14.21 2.74
N LEU A 71 -4.47 -14.91 3.56
CA LEU A 71 -5.89 -14.64 3.79
C LEU A 71 -6.15 -13.16 4.16
N ALA A 72 -5.39 -12.61 5.12
CA ALA A 72 -5.61 -11.23 5.58
C ALA A 72 -5.40 -10.21 4.46
N LEU A 73 -4.39 -10.39 3.60
CA LEU A 73 -4.13 -9.50 2.47
C LEU A 73 -5.22 -9.63 1.40
N VAL A 74 -5.71 -10.84 1.14
CA VAL A 74 -6.83 -11.07 0.22
C VAL A 74 -8.10 -10.41 0.74
N GLN A 75 -8.38 -10.49 2.04
CA GLN A 75 -9.52 -9.82 2.65
C GLN A 75 -9.45 -8.29 2.49
N ILE A 76 -8.28 -7.68 2.72
CA ILE A 76 -8.09 -6.23 2.54
C ILE A 76 -8.25 -5.86 1.06
N ALA A 77 -7.64 -6.63 0.14
CA ALA A 77 -7.74 -6.38 -1.29
C ALA A 77 -9.20 -6.38 -1.77
N ILE A 78 -9.99 -7.37 -1.33
CA ILE A 78 -11.40 -7.47 -1.66
C ILE A 78 -12.19 -6.30 -1.06
N ALA A 79 -11.92 -5.92 0.20
CA ALA A 79 -12.56 -4.78 0.85
C ALA A 79 -12.25 -3.43 0.16
N CYS A 80 -11.16 -3.37 -0.62
CA CYS A 80 -10.76 -2.23 -1.43
C CYS A 80 -11.14 -2.38 -2.91
N ASP A 81 -12.08 -3.27 -3.26
CA ASP A 81 -12.58 -3.51 -4.62
C ASP A 81 -11.49 -3.93 -5.62
N VAL A 82 -10.42 -4.58 -5.15
CA VAL A 82 -9.39 -5.14 -6.04
C VAL A 82 -9.98 -6.32 -6.80
N GLN A 83 -9.89 -6.28 -8.12
CA GLN A 83 -10.41 -7.35 -8.97
C GLN A 83 -9.59 -8.62 -8.83
N ILE A 84 -10.18 -9.66 -8.22
CA ILE A 84 -9.59 -10.99 -8.10
C ILE A 84 -10.03 -11.86 -9.28
N ASP A 85 -9.08 -12.42 -10.01
CA ASP A 85 -9.35 -13.32 -11.14
C ASP A 85 -9.30 -14.79 -10.74
N GLN A 86 -8.39 -15.16 -9.83
CA GLN A 86 -8.24 -16.54 -9.38
C GLN A 86 -7.96 -16.56 -7.87
N LEU A 87 -8.53 -17.57 -7.21
CA LEU A 87 -8.36 -17.81 -5.79
C LEU A 87 -7.96 -19.27 -5.57
N PHE A 88 -6.84 -19.48 -4.91
CA PHE A 88 -6.32 -20.78 -4.54
C PHE A 88 -6.40 -20.96 -3.03
N VAL A 89 -6.98 -22.06 -2.60
CA VAL A 89 -7.12 -22.39 -1.16
C VAL A 89 -6.67 -23.82 -0.90
N ASP A 90 -6.17 -24.05 0.29
CA ASP A 90 -5.76 -25.38 0.76
C ASP A 90 -6.94 -26.23 1.29
N ASP A 91 -8.01 -25.57 1.73
CA ASP A 91 -9.19 -26.19 2.28
C ASP A 91 -10.45 -25.37 1.99
N GLU A 92 -11.58 -26.02 1.77
CA GLU A 92 -12.87 -25.36 1.51
C GLU A 92 -13.31 -24.50 2.70
N SER A 93 -12.98 -24.90 3.94
CA SER A 93 -13.31 -24.11 5.13
C SER A 93 -12.62 -22.75 5.15
N THR A 94 -11.48 -22.61 4.46
CA THR A 94 -10.78 -21.32 4.32
C THR A 94 -11.62 -20.28 3.58
N LEU A 95 -12.49 -20.69 2.66
CA LEU A 95 -13.41 -19.80 1.97
C LEU A 95 -14.45 -19.19 2.92
N SER A 96 -14.88 -19.93 3.93
CA SER A 96 -15.82 -19.43 4.93
C SER A 96 -15.25 -18.31 5.81
N LYS A 97 -13.93 -18.13 5.83
CA LYS A 97 -13.24 -17.02 6.51
C LYS A 97 -13.31 -15.70 5.74
N LEU A 98 -13.72 -15.75 4.47
CA LEU A 98 -14.04 -14.54 3.70
C LEU A 98 -15.44 -14.06 4.12
N PRO A 99 -15.66 -12.76 4.32
CA PRO A 99 -16.97 -12.21 4.57
C PRO A 99 -17.95 -12.64 3.46
N ARG A 100 -19.10 -13.24 3.85
CA ARG A 100 -20.05 -13.84 2.90
C ARG A 100 -20.53 -12.85 1.83
N GLN A 101 -20.79 -11.61 2.22
CA GLN A 101 -21.18 -10.53 1.31
C GLN A 101 -20.10 -10.23 0.26
N ILE A 102 -18.83 -10.32 0.67
CA ILE A 102 -17.67 -10.11 -0.19
C ILE A 102 -17.52 -11.27 -1.16
N TRP A 103 -17.69 -12.51 -0.68
CA TRP A 103 -17.62 -13.73 -1.48
C TRP A 103 -18.74 -13.82 -2.53
N GLU A 104 -19.97 -13.44 -2.18
CA GLU A 104 -21.14 -13.48 -3.07
C GLU A 104 -21.12 -12.35 -4.11
N HIS A 105 -20.52 -11.20 -3.79
CA HIS A 105 -20.43 -10.05 -4.70
C HIS A 105 -19.17 -10.08 -5.57
N THR A 106 -18.04 -10.54 -5.04
CA THR A 106 -16.85 -10.81 -5.85
C THR A 106 -17.09 -12.14 -6.59
N LYS A 107 -17.65 -12.03 -7.77
CA LYS A 107 -17.68 -13.16 -8.73
C LYS A 107 -16.23 -13.48 -9.12
N VAL A 108 -15.49 -14.16 -8.20
CA VAL A 108 -14.15 -14.62 -8.54
C VAL A 108 -14.28 -15.65 -9.64
N PRO A 109 -13.82 -15.37 -10.87
CA PRO A 109 -14.06 -16.23 -12.02
C PRO A 109 -13.50 -17.64 -11.87
N GLY A 110 -12.50 -17.83 -10.98
CA GLY A 110 -11.89 -19.14 -10.74
C GLY A 110 -11.48 -19.34 -9.28
N THR A 111 -12.17 -20.26 -8.59
CA THR A 111 -11.78 -20.73 -7.27
C THR A 111 -11.29 -22.17 -7.36
N PHE A 112 -10.12 -22.43 -6.79
CA PHE A 112 -9.43 -23.71 -6.87
C PHE A 112 -9.08 -24.22 -5.50
N LEU A 113 -9.41 -25.50 -5.24
CA LEU A 113 -8.91 -26.25 -4.10
C LEU A 113 -7.56 -26.86 -4.51
N CYS A 114 -6.51 -26.56 -3.79
CA CYS A 114 -5.17 -27.05 -4.11
C CYS A 114 -4.74 -28.10 -3.09
N GLU A 115 -4.23 -29.24 -3.59
CA GLU A 115 -3.51 -30.18 -2.74
C GLU A 115 -2.20 -29.52 -2.21
N GLN A 116 -1.58 -30.17 -1.25
CA GLN A 116 -0.41 -29.65 -0.51
C GLN A 116 0.70 -29.15 -1.45
N PHE A 117 1.18 -29.98 -2.40
CA PHE A 117 2.31 -29.61 -3.26
C PHE A 117 2.03 -28.41 -4.18
N PRO A 118 0.89 -28.33 -4.90
CA PRO A 118 0.51 -27.13 -5.64
C PRO A 118 0.43 -25.89 -4.75
N MET A 119 -0.12 -26.01 -3.54
CA MET A 119 -0.25 -24.89 -2.61
C MET A 119 1.12 -24.40 -2.12
N GLU A 120 2.00 -25.33 -1.69
CA GLU A 120 3.39 -25.02 -1.31
C GLU A 120 4.15 -24.34 -2.46
N LYS A 121 3.92 -24.78 -3.69
CA LYS A 121 4.53 -24.17 -4.88
C LYS A 121 4.09 -22.73 -5.10
N LEU A 122 2.87 -22.39 -4.75
CA LEU A 122 2.31 -21.02 -4.88
C LEU A 122 2.82 -20.08 -3.78
N GLN A 123 3.11 -20.60 -2.58
CA GLN A 123 3.55 -19.81 -1.44
C GLN A 123 4.87 -19.10 -1.73
N TYR A 124 4.99 -17.86 -1.26
CA TYR A 124 6.15 -17.03 -1.48
C TYR A 124 6.81 -16.63 -0.16
N GLY A 125 8.15 -16.81 -0.07
CA GLY A 125 8.92 -16.35 1.09
C GLY A 125 8.87 -17.26 2.31
N GLY A 126 8.63 -18.57 2.14
CA GLY A 126 8.79 -19.59 3.20
C GLY A 126 7.72 -19.59 4.29
N GLN A 127 6.63 -18.87 4.12
CA GLN A 127 5.47 -18.93 5.01
C GLN A 127 4.36 -19.78 4.38
N SER A 128 3.73 -20.61 5.21
CA SER A 128 2.55 -21.39 4.82
C SER A 128 1.30 -20.51 4.93
N HIS A 129 0.65 -20.26 3.84
CA HIS A 129 -0.62 -19.52 3.78
C HIS A 129 -1.72 -20.40 3.20
N SER A 130 -2.90 -20.30 3.78
CA SER A 130 -4.07 -21.08 3.37
C SER A 130 -4.80 -20.51 2.15
N MET A 131 -4.43 -19.31 1.69
CA MET A 131 -5.09 -18.63 0.59
C MET A 131 -4.10 -17.77 -0.20
N ILE A 132 -4.19 -17.87 -1.53
CA ILE A 132 -3.43 -17.07 -2.47
C ILE A 132 -4.36 -16.60 -3.58
N ALA A 133 -4.25 -15.34 -4.00
CA ALA A 133 -5.04 -14.79 -5.07
C ALA A 133 -4.17 -14.28 -6.22
N VAL A 134 -4.71 -14.40 -7.45
CA VAL A 134 -4.25 -13.65 -8.62
C VAL A 134 -5.24 -12.52 -8.84
N ALA A 135 -4.74 -11.30 -8.84
CA ALA A 135 -5.51 -10.08 -9.02
C ALA A 135 -5.06 -9.29 -10.24
N LYS A 136 -5.95 -8.45 -10.79
CA LYS A 136 -5.60 -7.52 -11.87
C LYS A 136 -4.91 -6.28 -11.32
N SER A 137 -3.82 -5.87 -11.96
CA SER A 137 -3.21 -4.58 -11.71
C SER A 137 -4.08 -3.45 -12.29
N TRP A 138 -3.97 -2.29 -11.68
CA TRP A 138 -4.62 -1.06 -12.14
C TRP A 138 -3.58 -0.02 -12.55
N SER A 139 -4.02 1.03 -13.27
CA SER A 139 -3.14 2.15 -13.59
C SER A 139 -2.70 2.89 -12.33
N LEU A 140 -1.39 3.18 -12.27
CA LEU A 140 -0.76 4.02 -11.26
C LEU A 140 -0.33 5.38 -11.84
N ASP A 141 -0.87 5.80 -12.98
CA ASP A 141 -0.53 7.07 -13.60
C ASP A 141 -1.01 8.24 -12.71
N LEU A 142 -0.29 9.37 -12.75
CA LEU A 142 -0.62 10.56 -11.96
C LEU A 142 -2.06 11.04 -12.19
N ASP A 143 -2.56 10.94 -13.43
CA ASP A 143 -3.94 11.32 -13.78
C ASP A 143 -4.98 10.44 -13.06
N SER A 144 -4.61 9.21 -12.69
CA SER A 144 -5.50 8.32 -11.95
C SER A 144 -5.78 8.78 -10.51
N LEU A 145 -4.93 9.64 -9.93
CA LEU A 145 -5.16 10.20 -8.60
C LEU A 145 -6.35 11.15 -8.58
N ALA A 146 -6.55 11.93 -9.64
CA ALA A 146 -7.65 12.89 -9.72
C ALA A 146 -9.04 12.22 -9.74
N THR A 147 -9.11 10.97 -10.21
CA THR A 147 -10.36 10.21 -10.34
C THR A 147 -10.70 9.36 -9.14
N LYS A 148 -9.69 8.97 -8.34
CA LYS A 148 -9.90 8.00 -7.24
C LYS A 148 -10.33 8.62 -5.92
N ARG A 149 -9.81 9.75 -5.55
CA ARG A 149 -10.24 10.59 -4.41
C ARG A 149 -9.60 11.97 -4.57
N GLY A 150 -10.37 13.04 -4.60
CA GLY A 150 -9.83 14.37 -4.34
C GLY A 150 -9.13 14.41 -2.98
N PRO A 151 -8.27 15.41 -2.70
CA PRO A 151 -7.60 15.54 -1.41
C PRO A 151 -8.63 15.49 -0.26
N LYS A 152 -8.32 14.73 0.78
CA LYS A 152 -9.20 14.57 1.96
C LYS A 152 -9.37 15.87 2.73
N SER A 153 -8.46 16.81 2.54
CA SER A 153 -8.44 18.10 3.22
C SER A 153 -7.99 19.22 2.29
N SER A 154 -8.22 20.48 2.70
CA SER A 154 -7.65 21.67 2.03
C SER A 154 -6.12 21.72 2.11
N ASN A 155 -5.52 20.97 3.02
CA ASN A 155 -4.08 20.88 3.25
C ASN A 155 -3.58 19.45 3.02
N PRO A 156 -3.48 18.97 1.76
CA PRO A 156 -3.07 17.61 1.48
C PRO A 156 -1.62 17.35 1.92
N LEU A 157 -1.37 16.09 2.30
CA LEU A 157 -0.04 15.58 2.62
C LEU A 157 0.33 14.47 1.63
N TYR A 158 1.41 14.67 0.90
CA TYR A 158 1.93 13.71 -0.07
C TYR A 158 3.29 13.17 0.37
N LEU A 159 3.51 11.88 0.12
CA LEU A 159 4.82 11.25 0.25
C LEU A 159 5.39 11.00 -1.14
N VAL A 160 6.58 11.49 -1.43
CA VAL A 160 7.32 11.17 -2.65
C VAL A 160 8.45 10.21 -2.29
N LEU A 161 8.51 9.07 -2.95
CA LEU A 161 9.58 8.08 -2.81
C LEU A 161 10.42 8.07 -4.07
N ASP A 162 11.61 8.64 -3.99
CA ASP A 162 12.50 8.83 -5.12
C ASP A 162 13.40 7.61 -5.33
N ARG A 163 13.27 6.96 -6.49
CA ARG A 163 14.04 5.77 -6.92
C ARG A 163 14.12 4.65 -5.89
N MET A 164 13.04 4.41 -5.15
CA MET A 164 13.02 3.34 -4.15
C MET A 164 13.27 1.97 -4.82
N GLU A 165 14.31 1.27 -4.36
CA GLU A 165 14.76 -0.02 -4.94
C GLU A 165 14.27 -1.22 -4.14
N LYS A 166 14.38 -1.14 -2.81
CA LYS A 166 14.10 -2.30 -1.93
C LYS A 166 12.60 -2.48 -1.72
N PRO A 167 12.01 -3.61 -2.14
CA PRO A 167 10.58 -3.86 -1.96
C PRO A 167 10.11 -3.77 -0.49
N GLY A 168 10.97 -4.20 0.45
CA GLY A 168 10.69 -4.11 1.89
C GLY A 168 10.53 -2.67 2.38
N ASN A 169 11.40 -1.76 1.93
CA ASN A 169 11.35 -0.35 2.30
C ASN A 169 10.16 0.36 1.65
N LEU A 170 9.88 0.06 0.38
CA LEU A 170 8.68 0.58 -0.29
C LEU A 170 7.41 0.16 0.46
N GLY A 171 7.28 -1.13 0.80
CA GLY A 171 6.12 -1.61 1.54
C GLY A 171 6.02 -1.01 2.94
N ALA A 172 7.13 -0.89 3.68
CA ALA A 172 7.14 -0.25 4.99
C ALA A 172 6.77 1.24 4.92
N ALA A 173 7.24 1.96 3.88
CA ALA A 173 6.85 3.35 3.64
C ALA A 173 5.35 3.48 3.31
N LEU A 174 4.79 2.59 2.49
CA LEU A 174 3.34 2.53 2.22
C LEU A 174 2.53 2.28 3.49
N ARG A 175 2.98 1.36 4.36
CA ARG A 175 2.33 1.12 5.65
C ARG A 175 2.37 2.35 6.55
N THR A 176 3.48 3.08 6.58
CA THR A 176 3.60 4.34 7.32
C THR A 176 2.69 5.42 6.73
N ALA A 177 2.61 5.50 5.39
CA ALA A 177 1.75 6.42 4.68
C ALA A 177 0.27 6.19 5.00
N ASP A 178 -0.18 4.93 5.05
CA ASP A 178 -1.52 4.56 5.50
C ASP A 178 -1.78 5.01 6.95
N ALA A 179 -0.86 4.66 7.84
CA ALA A 179 -0.99 4.98 9.27
C ALA A 179 -0.98 6.49 9.57
N SER A 180 -0.27 7.28 8.76
CA SER A 180 -0.22 8.75 8.89
C SER A 180 -1.33 9.47 8.12
N GLY A 181 -2.12 8.74 7.34
CA GLY A 181 -3.26 9.28 6.62
C GLY A 181 -2.89 10.20 5.46
N VAL A 182 -1.76 9.97 4.78
CA VAL A 182 -1.38 10.76 3.60
C VAL A 182 -2.43 10.66 2.50
N ASP A 183 -2.55 11.71 1.69
CA ASP A 183 -3.52 11.76 0.60
C ASP A 183 -3.07 10.90 -0.59
N ALA A 184 -1.77 10.82 -0.88
CA ALA A 184 -1.20 9.90 -1.86
C ALA A 184 0.30 9.66 -1.64
N VAL A 185 0.78 8.53 -2.19
CA VAL A 185 2.20 8.20 -2.34
C VAL A 185 2.58 8.30 -3.82
N LEU A 186 3.60 9.09 -4.12
CA LEU A 186 4.11 9.33 -5.46
C LEU A 186 5.46 8.63 -5.61
N LEU A 187 5.53 7.67 -6.53
CA LEU A 187 6.76 6.94 -6.82
C LEU A 187 7.50 7.67 -7.96
N SER A 188 8.59 8.36 -7.61
CA SER A 188 9.43 9.13 -8.53
C SER A 188 10.47 8.22 -9.16
N ASP A 189 10.48 8.15 -10.51
CA ASP A 189 11.40 7.30 -11.28
C ASP A 189 11.57 5.90 -10.67
N PRO A 190 10.47 5.14 -10.44
CA PRO A 190 10.49 3.95 -9.61
C PRO A 190 11.32 2.82 -10.22
N ILE A 191 12.20 2.24 -9.41
CA ILE A 191 12.98 1.05 -9.75
C ILE A 191 12.21 -0.20 -9.31
N CYS A 192 11.61 -0.16 -8.12
CA CYS A 192 10.81 -1.24 -7.59
C CYS A 192 9.38 -1.19 -8.16
N ASP A 193 8.88 -2.34 -8.57
CA ASP A 193 7.50 -2.54 -9.00
C ASP A 193 6.57 -2.57 -7.78
N ALA A 194 5.57 -1.68 -7.75
CA ALA A 194 4.60 -1.57 -6.66
C ALA A 194 3.77 -2.85 -6.44
N PHE A 195 3.53 -3.63 -7.50
CA PHE A 195 2.84 -4.93 -7.43
C PHE A 195 3.77 -6.12 -7.14
N ASN A 196 5.02 -5.86 -6.73
CA ASN A 196 5.91 -6.92 -6.28
C ASN A 196 5.32 -7.62 -5.03
N PRO A 197 5.28 -8.97 -4.98
CA PRO A 197 4.72 -9.69 -3.82
C PRO A 197 5.35 -9.31 -2.48
N ASN A 198 6.64 -8.93 -2.46
CA ASN A 198 7.29 -8.44 -1.25
C ASN A 198 6.80 -7.05 -0.83
N VAL A 199 6.46 -6.16 -1.78
CA VAL A 199 5.85 -4.86 -1.47
C VAL A 199 4.49 -5.06 -0.85
N ILE A 200 3.65 -5.89 -1.47
CA ILE A 200 2.29 -6.18 -0.98
C ILE A 200 2.35 -6.73 0.44
N ARG A 201 3.24 -7.71 0.69
CA ARG A 201 3.40 -8.31 2.00
C ARG A 201 3.95 -7.33 3.05
N SER A 202 5.03 -6.62 2.74
CA SER A 202 5.64 -5.68 3.69
C SER A 202 4.79 -4.44 3.97
N SER A 203 3.89 -4.08 3.05
CA SER A 203 2.91 -3.01 3.27
C SER A 203 1.72 -3.46 4.14
N LEU A 204 1.57 -4.75 4.44
CA LEU A 204 0.39 -5.33 5.10
C LEU A 204 -0.92 -4.93 4.40
N GLY A 205 -0.89 -4.78 3.08
CA GLY A 205 -2.06 -4.39 2.28
C GLY A 205 -2.25 -2.88 2.11
N ALA A 206 -1.38 -2.03 2.65
CA ALA A 206 -1.48 -0.58 2.49
C ALA A 206 -1.42 -0.12 1.01
N ILE A 207 -0.84 -0.93 0.13
CA ILE A 207 -0.90 -0.69 -1.32
C ILE A 207 -2.34 -0.65 -1.87
N PHE A 208 -3.30 -1.27 -1.20
CA PHE A 208 -4.71 -1.30 -1.59
C PHE A 208 -5.50 -0.12 -0.99
N THR A 209 -5.07 0.41 0.15
CA THR A 209 -5.79 1.45 0.90
C THR A 209 -5.32 2.86 0.60
N VAL A 210 -4.02 3.04 0.31
CA VAL A 210 -3.42 4.34 0.00
C VAL A 210 -3.43 4.59 -1.50
N PRO A 211 -3.84 5.77 -1.99
CA PRO A 211 -3.65 6.15 -3.38
C PRO A 211 -2.17 6.17 -3.75
N VAL A 212 -1.77 5.42 -4.77
CA VAL A 212 -0.39 5.36 -5.26
C VAL A 212 -0.37 5.74 -6.73
N ALA A 213 0.58 6.59 -7.10
CA ALA A 213 0.88 6.88 -8.50
C ALA A 213 2.38 6.87 -8.75
N PHE A 214 2.80 6.71 -10.00
CA PHE A 214 4.18 6.85 -10.42
C PHE A 214 4.32 7.86 -11.57
N GLY A 215 5.52 8.39 -11.71
CA GLY A 215 5.89 9.28 -12.80
C GLY A 215 7.39 9.56 -12.79
N THR A 216 7.85 10.27 -13.81
CA THR A 216 9.19 10.83 -13.75
C THR A 216 9.26 11.91 -12.67
N SER A 217 10.43 12.15 -12.09
CA SER A 217 10.64 13.21 -11.12
C SER A 217 10.16 14.58 -11.64
N GLN A 218 10.33 14.83 -12.95
CA GLN A 218 9.82 16.04 -13.60
C GLN A 218 8.29 16.11 -13.62
N ALA A 219 7.61 15.01 -13.96
CA ALA A 219 6.15 14.97 -14.01
C ALA A 219 5.53 15.13 -12.61
N ILE A 220 6.12 14.47 -11.62
CA ILE A 220 5.68 14.59 -10.22
C ILE A 220 5.88 16.01 -9.69
N GLU A 221 7.04 16.63 -9.96
CA GLU A 221 7.28 18.03 -9.59
C GLU A 221 6.23 18.97 -10.19
N ALA A 222 5.98 18.86 -11.51
CA ALA A 222 4.97 19.66 -12.18
C ALA A 222 3.57 19.47 -11.58
N TRP A 223 3.22 18.23 -11.25
CA TRP A 223 1.97 17.90 -10.59
C TRP A 223 1.87 18.52 -9.19
N LEU A 224 2.94 18.42 -8.36
CA LEU A 224 2.99 19.04 -7.02
C LEU A 224 2.88 20.57 -7.08
N GLN A 225 3.47 21.22 -8.09
CA GLN A 225 3.32 22.66 -8.33
C GLN A 225 1.86 23.03 -8.62
N GLN A 226 1.15 22.24 -9.43
CA GLN A 226 -0.29 22.45 -9.69
C GLN A 226 -1.12 22.29 -8.40
N GLN A 227 -0.71 21.37 -7.50
CA GLN A 227 -1.33 21.20 -6.18
C GLN A 227 -0.90 22.30 -5.18
N ARG A 228 -0.02 23.24 -5.56
CA ARG A 228 0.52 24.32 -4.72
C ARG A 228 1.21 23.81 -3.44
N CYS A 229 1.86 22.66 -3.53
CA CYS A 229 2.54 22.03 -2.39
C CYS A 229 3.88 22.69 -2.09
N SER A 230 4.15 22.91 -0.81
CA SER A 230 5.51 23.09 -0.30
C SER A 230 6.22 21.75 -0.33
N VAL A 231 7.39 21.69 -0.96
CA VAL A 231 8.16 20.45 -1.12
C VAL A 231 9.33 20.46 -0.13
N PHE A 232 9.38 19.44 0.72
CA PHE A 232 10.42 19.22 1.70
C PHE A 232 11.24 17.99 1.31
N ALA A 233 12.52 18.18 1.04
CA ALA A 233 13.43 17.13 0.60
C ALA A 233 14.29 16.63 1.77
N ALA A 234 14.17 15.36 2.12
CA ALA A 234 14.95 14.76 3.21
C ALA A 234 16.41 14.60 2.78
N ARG A 235 17.28 15.48 3.28
CA ARG A 235 18.72 15.51 2.97
C ARG A 235 19.50 16.08 4.14
N VAL A 236 20.82 15.91 4.12
CA VAL A 236 21.71 16.44 5.15
C VAL A 236 22.22 17.85 4.76
N GLU A 237 22.72 17.99 3.54
CA GLU A 237 23.32 19.22 3.06
C GLU A 237 22.30 20.33 2.82
N GLY A 238 22.57 21.52 3.35
CA GLY A 238 21.72 22.70 3.17
C GLY A 238 20.31 22.55 3.76
N ALA A 239 20.15 21.69 4.75
CA ALA A 239 18.87 21.37 5.38
C ALA A 239 18.74 22.03 6.76
N ILE A 240 17.49 22.33 7.13
CA ILE A 240 17.12 22.69 8.52
C ILE A 240 16.70 21.43 9.27
N PRO A 241 16.79 21.40 10.60
CA PRO A 241 16.17 20.33 11.38
C PRO A 241 14.67 20.22 11.07
N TYR A 242 14.17 18.99 10.89
CA TYR A 242 12.77 18.77 10.51
C TYR A 242 11.78 19.41 11.51
N SER A 243 12.14 19.51 12.78
CA SER A 243 11.35 20.15 13.82
C SER A 243 11.21 21.67 13.66
N SER A 244 12.06 22.29 12.86
CA SER A 244 12.02 23.72 12.51
C SER A 244 11.28 24.01 11.22
N ALA A 245 10.88 22.97 10.47
CA ALA A 245 10.07 23.12 9.26
C ALA A 245 8.57 23.23 9.61
N SER A 246 7.80 23.97 8.81
CA SER A 246 6.34 24.03 8.95
C SER A 246 5.67 23.15 7.89
N PHE A 247 4.97 22.10 8.34
CA PHE A 247 4.22 21.18 7.49
C PHE A 247 2.70 21.48 7.48
N ASP A 248 2.28 22.67 7.82
CA ASP A 248 0.87 23.03 8.08
C ASP A 248 0.01 23.16 6.81
N GLY A 249 0.62 23.58 5.68
CA GLY A 249 -0.07 23.75 4.39
C GLY A 249 -0.05 22.49 3.54
N PRO A 250 -0.48 22.61 2.26
CA PRO A 250 -0.28 21.57 1.27
C PRO A 250 1.20 21.19 1.21
N THR A 251 1.53 19.95 1.49
CA THR A 251 2.91 19.50 1.75
C THR A 251 3.23 18.23 0.97
N ALA A 252 4.42 18.18 0.39
CA ALA A 252 5.03 16.96 -0.12
C ALA A 252 6.38 16.72 0.58
N ILE A 253 6.55 15.53 1.13
CA ILE A 253 7.81 15.08 1.75
C ILE A 253 8.49 14.11 0.80
N VAL A 254 9.71 14.41 0.38
CA VAL A 254 10.49 13.61 -0.57
C VAL A 254 11.57 12.84 0.18
N ILE A 255 11.55 11.51 0.01
CA ILE A 255 12.51 10.58 0.59
C ILE A 255 13.29 9.91 -0.55
N GLY A 256 14.61 9.98 -0.51
CA GLY A 256 15.50 9.31 -1.46
C GLY A 256 15.72 7.82 -1.13
N ASN A 257 16.40 7.12 -2.04
CA ASN A 257 16.83 5.75 -1.78
C ASN A 257 18.01 5.71 -0.79
N GLU A 258 18.32 4.52 -0.28
CA GLU A 258 19.34 4.37 0.76
C GLU A 258 20.79 4.47 0.24
N ALA A 259 21.02 4.20 -1.03
CA ALA A 259 22.36 4.16 -1.61
C ALA A 259 22.81 5.55 -2.10
N ASP A 260 21.97 6.18 -2.91
CA ASP A 260 22.32 7.41 -3.63
C ASP A 260 21.65 8.65 -3.02
N GLY A 261 20.75 8.49 -2.06
CA GLY A 261 19.95 9.59 -1.52
C GLY A 261 18.92 10.11 -2.52
N LEU A 262 18.78 11.42 -2.59
CA LEU A 262 17.89 12.12 -3.51
C LEU A 262 18.57 12.37 -4.85
N GLN A 263 17.81 12.25 -5.95
CA GLN A 263 18.28 12.69 -7.26
C GLN A 263 18.52 14.20 -7.30
N ASP A 264 19.33 14.65 -8.28
CA ASP A 264 19.66 16.06 -8.50
C ASP A 264 18.45 16.97 -8.55
N ARG A 265 17.33 16.49 -9.10
CA ARG A 265 16.11 17.27 -9.17
C ARG A 265 15.59 17.65 -7.78
N TRP A 266 15.54 16.71 -6.85
CA TRP A 266 15.03 16.93 -5.50
C TRP A 266 16.05 17.54 -4.54
N SER A 267 17.34 17.56 -4.94
CA SER A 267 18.43 18.17 -4.18
C SER A 267 18.56 19.68 -4.41
N GLN A 268 17.82 20.25 -5.36
CA GLN A 268 17.93 21.66 -5.72
C GLN A 268 17.50 22.59 -4.58
N SER A 269 18.15 23.77 -4.53
CA SER A 269 17.92 24.78 -3.48
C SER A 269 16.52 25.37 -3.43
N ARG A 270 15.73 25.22 -4.52
CA ARG A 270 14.32 25.64 -4.54
C ARG A 270 13.41 24.80 -3.63
N PHE A 271 13.84 23.60 -3.25
CA PHE A 271 13.13 22.78 -2.29
C PHE A 271 13.75 22.93 -0.90
N GLN A 272 12.88 23.04 0.11
CA GLN A 272 13.36 23.12 1.48
C GLN A 272 13.98 21.79 1.91
N GLY A 273 15.30 21.79 2.15
CA GLY A 273 15.97 20.65 2.77
C GLY A 273 15.53 20.49 4.22
N VAL A 274 15.19 19.26 4.61
CA VAL A 274 14.91 18.89 6.02
C VAL A 274 15.79 17.71 6.42
N SER A 275 16.37 17.79 7.62
CA SER A 275 17.24 16.75 8.18
C SER A 275 16.69 16.21 9.51
N ILE A 276 16.93 14.93 9.75
CA ILE A 276 16.74 14.31 11.05
C ILE A 276 18.09 14.38 11.77
N PRO A 277 18.22 15.12 12.89
CA PRO A 277 19.50 15.23 13.60
C PRO A 277 19.98 13.86 14.08
N MET A 278 21.19 13.49 13.71
CA MET A 278 21.83 12.24 14.11
C MET A 278 22.78 12.49 15.27
N MET A 279 22.54 11.85 16.41
CA MET A 279 23.34 12.02 17.64
C MET A 279 24.46 10.97 17.77
N GLY A 280 24.49 10.00 16.87
CA GLY A 280 25.44 8.89 16.85
C GLY A 280 26.52 9.04 15.79
N LYS A 281 27.15 7.90 15.44
CA LYS A 281 28.21 7.81 14.42
C LYS A 281 27.69 7.48 13.02
N ILE A 282 26.42 7.14 12.89
CA ILE A 282 25.79 6.75 11.63
C ILE A 282 25.20 8.01 10.99
N ASP A 283 25.42 8.18 9.69
CA ASP A 283 25.07 9.40 8.97
C ASP A 283 23.61 9.47 8.52
N SER A 284 22.90 8.33 8.50
CA SER A 284 21.53 8.26 8.00
C SER A 284 20.71 7.16 8.67
N LEU A 285 19.38 7.30 8.61
CA LEU A 285 18.42 6.26 8.95
C LEU A 285 17.97 5.50 7.69
N ASN A 286 17.42 4.31 7.88
CA ASN A 286 16.72 3.60 6.81
C ASN A 286 15.58 4.48 6.25
N ALA A 287 15.37 4.45 4.92
CA ALA A 287 14.41 5.31 4.23
C ALA A 287 12.98 5.19 4.78
N SER A 288 12.53 3.99 5.15
CA SER A 288 11.20 3.80 5.76
C SER A 288 11.10 4.36 7.17
N VAL A 289 12.21 4.36 7.93
CA VAL A 289 12.28 4.98 9.26
C VAL A 289 12.24 6.51 9.13
N SER A 290 13.04 7.08 8.21
CA SER A 290 13.00 8.51 7.90
C SER A 290 11.60 8.96 7.46
N THR A 291 10.92 8.14 6.64
CA THR A 291 9.53 8.35 6.25
C THR A 291 8.62 8.46 7.48
N ALA A 292 8.76 7.55 8.45
CA ALA A 292 7.92 7.55 9.64
C ALA A 292 8.14 8.82 10.49
N VAL A 293 9.39 9.19 10.74
CA VAL A 293 9.73 10.38 11.54
C VAL A 293 9.12 11.64 10.91
N LEU A 294 9.32 11.84 9.61
CA LEU A 294 8.88 13.07 8.94
C LEU A 294 7.36 13.14 8.75
N LEU A 295 6.71 12.03 8.39
CA LEU A 295 5.26 12.00 8.24
C LEU A 295 4.54 12.21 9.58
N PHE A 296 4.98 11.55 10.65
CA PHE A 296 4.35 11.72 11.97
C PHE A 296 4.63 13.08 12.59
N GLU A 297 5.75 13.72 12.27
CA GLU A 297 5.93 15.14 12.64
C GLU A 297 4.95 16.05 11.90
N ALA A 298 4.74 15.84 10.58
CA ALA A 298 3.74 16.58 9.84
C ALA A 298 2.32 16.38 10.43
N VAL A 299 1.97 15.16 10.79
CA VAL A 299 0.70 14.84 11.47
C VAL A 299 0.60 15.53 12.83
N ARG A 300 1.68 15.51 13.63
CA ARG A 300 1.72 16.18 14.93
C ARG A 300 1.45 17.69 14.81
N GLN A 301 2.13 18.36 13.87
CA GLN A 301 1.95 19.80 13.66
C GLN A 301 0.51 20.15 13.25
N ARG A 302 -0.07 19.37 12.34
CA ARG A 302 -1.44 19.54 11.83
C ARG A 302 -2.51 19.32 12.91
N ASN A 303 -2.30 18.36 13.83
CA ASN A 303 -3.24 18.04 14.91
C ASN A 303 -3.15 19.01 16.11
N LEU A 304 -2.09 19.81 16.23
CA LEU A 304 -1.93 20.78 17.33
C LEU A 304 -2.63 22.11 17.05
N ARG A 305 -3.13 22.35 15.84
CA ARG A 305 -3.92 23.55 15.57
C ARG A 305 -5.40 23.29 15.90
N PRO A 306 -6.00 24.09 16.79
CA PRO A 306 -7.46 24.07 16.91
C PRO A 306 -8.07 24.53 15.59
N HIS A 307 -9.09 23.82 15.14
CA HIS A 307 -9.90 24.14 13.96
C HIS A 307 -10.66 25.43 14.13
#